data_5b6509f2fa7d825448ee70272de5f178
#
_entry.id   5b6509f2fa7d825448ee70272de5f178
#
_cell.length_a   1.000
_cell.length_b   1.000
_cell.length_c   1.000
_cell.angle_alpha   90.00
_cell.angle_beta   90.00
_cell.angle_gamma   90.00
#
_symmetry.space_group_name_H-M   'P 1'
#
loop_
_entity.id
_entity.type
_entity.pdbx_description
1 polymer ?
#
loop_
_entity_poly.entity_id
_entity_poly.type
_entity_poly.pdbx_seq_one_letter_code
_entity_poly.pdbx_strand_id
1 'polypeptide(L)'
;MQISEIPFGTTDWSTVPETVHPGERGIARWRTRQFGDIRVRVVEYSPGYLADHWCSKGHILFVLDGVLHTELEDGHRVTLTPGSSYQVADGAMAHRSVTETGARLFIVD
;
A
#
# COMPACT_ATOMS: atom_id res chain seq x y z
N MET A 1 -16.61 -2.27 -4.00
CA MET A 1 -15.98 -3.61 -3.94
C MET A 1 -17.06 -4.64 -3.63
N GLN A 2 -17.15 -5.68 -4.42
CA GLN A 2 -17.97 -6.85 -4.11
C GLN A 2 -17.05 -8.01 -3.75
N ILE A 3 -17.35 -8.68 -2.66
CA ILE A 3 -16.60 -9.86 -2.20
C ILE A 3 -17.48 -11.07 -2.38
N SER A 4 -17.13 -11.94 -3.33
CA SER A 4 -17.89 -13.14 -3.63
C SER A 4 -16.97 -14.35 -3.71
N GLU A 5 -17.51 -15.51 -3.38
CA GLU A 5 -16.84 -16.80 -3.54
C GLU A 5 -15.54 -16.95 -2.76
N ILE A 6 -15.36 -16.18 -1.69
CA ILE A 6 -14.22 -16.30 -0.79
C ILE A 6 -14.66 -17.09 0.44
N PRO A 7 -14.16 -18.32 0.64
CA PRO A 7 -14.50 -19.06 1.85
C PRO A 7 -13.92 -18.38 3.08
N PHE A 8 -14.59 -18.55 4.21
CA PHE A 8 -14.05 -18.04 5.47
C PHE A 8 -12.65 -18.63 5.73
N GLY A 9 -11.76 -17.76 6.18
CA GLY A 9 -10.39 -18.16 6.52
C GLY A 9 -9.70 -17.05 7.29
N THR A 10 -8.50 -17.35 7.75
CA THR A 10 -7.63 -16.41 8.45
C THR A 10 -6.28 -16.37 7.77
N THR A 11 -5.55 -15.28 7.96
CA THR A 11 -4.19 -15.14 7.44
C THR A 11 -3.26 -14.72 8.56
N ASP A 12 -2.27 -15.54 8.83
CA ASP A 12 -1.12 -15.14 9.63
C ASP A 12 -0.08 -14.54 8.68
N TRP A 13 0.00 -13.22 8.65
CA TRP A 13 0.85 -12.51 7.71
C TRP A 13 2.33 -12.80 7.89
N SER A 14 2.75 -13.22 9.08
CA SER A 14 4.14 -13.61 9.32
C SER A 14 4.56 -14.86 8.51
N THR A 15 3.59 -15.67 8.08
CA THR A 15 3.83 -16.89 7.30
C THR A 15 3.72 -16.67 5.79
N VAL A 16 3.23 -15.50 5.36
CA VAL A 16 3.10 -15.19 3.93
C VAL A 16 4.48 -14.80 3.38
N PRO A 17 4.94 -15.42 2.28
CA PRO A 17 6.23 -15.08 1.70
C PRO A 17 6.35 -13.61 1.33
N GLU A 18 7.52 -13.05 1.55
CA GLU A 18 7.83 -11.66 1.27
C GLU A 18 8.47 -11.53 -0.10
N THR A 19 8.05 -10.53 -0.88
CA THR A 19 8.70 -10.14 -2.13
C THR A 19 9.26 -8.73 -1.99
N VAL A 20 10.40 -8.47 -2.63
CA VAL A 20 11.11 -7.19 -2.56
C VAL A 20 10.91 -6.44 -3.87
N HIS A 21 10.49 -5.18 -3.75
CA HIS A 21 10.22 -4.30 -4.88
C HIS A 21 11.04 -3.00 -4.71
N PRO A 22 12.10 -2.81 -5.49
CA PRO A 22 12.86 -1.56 -5.42
C PRO A 22 12.01 -0.36 -5.82
N GLY A 23 12.14 0.75 -5.07
CA GLY A 23 11.64 2.04 -5.49
C GLY A 23 12.67 2.80 -6.32
N GLU A 24 12.38 4.04 -6.64
CA GLU A 24 13.39 4.96 -7.15
C GLU A 24 14.49 5.16 -6.11
N ARG A 25 14.10 5.17 -4.83
CA ARG A 25 14.96 5.07 -3.65
C ARG A 25 14.34 4.09 -2.68
N GLY A 26 15.17 3.37 -1.93
CA GLY A 26 14.70 2.40 -0.94
C GLY A 26 14.00 1.20 -1.56
N ILE A 27 13.39 0.40 -0.73
CA ILE A 27 12.69 -0.82 -1.13
C ILE A 27 11.34 -0.92 -0.44
N ALA A 28 10.42 -1.63 -1.11
CA ALA A 28 9.16 -2.07 -0.53
C ALA A 28 9.21 -3.59 -0.36
N ARG A 29 8.75 -4.08 0.77
CA ARG A 29 8.59 -5.51 1.05
C ARG A 29 7.11 -5.82 1.11
N TRP A 30 6.64 -6.73 0.26
CA TRP A 30 5.24 -7.08 0.15
C TRP A 30 4.97 -8.49 0.64
N ARG A 31 3.93 -8.64 1.42
CA ARG A 31 3.29 -9.93 1.70
C ARG A 31 1.90 -9.85 1.10
N THR A 32 1.59 -10.72 0.15
CA THR A 32 0.41 -10.59 -0.70
C THR A 32 -0.47 -11.83 -0.65
N ARG A 33 -1.77 -11.63 -0.53
CA ARG A 33 -2.78 -12.65 -0.76
C ARG A 33 -3.78 -12.18 -1.79
N GLN A 34 -4.13 -13.08 -2.68
CA GLN A 34 -5.11 -12.83 -3.74
C GLN A 34 -6.39 -13.61 -3.43
N PHE A 35 -7.52 -12.92 -3.42
CA PHE A 35 -8.83 -13.51 -3.20
C PHE A 35 -9.73 -13.11 -4.38
N GLY A 36 -9.80 -13.97 -5.42
CA GLY A 36 -10.47 -13.58 -6.65
C GLY A 36 -9.83 -12.34 -7.25
N ASP A 37 -10.60 -11.30 -7.46
CA ASP A 37 -10.13 -10.03 -8.00
C ASP A 37 -9.56 -9.09 -6.93
N ILE A 38 -9.59 -9.49 -5.67
CA ILE A 38 -9.17 -8.66 -4.56
C ILE A 38 -7.75 -9.04 -4.16
N ARG A 39 -6.86 -8.06 -4.15
CA ARG A 39 -5.50 -8.21 -3.66
C ARG A 39 -5.39 -7.55 -2.28
N VAL A 40 -4.88 -8.30 -1.31
CA VAL A 40 -4.64 -7.81 0.04
C VAL A 40 -3.15 -7.92 0.34
N ARG A 41 -2.56 -6.83 0.82
CA ARG A 41 -1.13 -6.78 1.08
C ARG A 41 -0.83 -6.16 2.44
N VAL A 42 0.19 -6.69 3.09
CA VAL A 42 0.94 -5.97 4.11
C VAL A 42 2.25 -5.54 3.47
N VAL A 43 2.51 -4.24 3.48
CA VAL A 43 3.64 -3.63 2.81
C VAL A 43 4.48 -2.87 3.82
N GLU A 44 5.79 -3.04 3.74
CA GLU A 44 6.75 -2.29 4.54
C GLU A 44 7.68 -1.52 3.62
N TYR A 45 7.74 -0.20 3.81
CA TYR A 45 8.68 0.67 3.11
C TYR A 45 9.89 0.93 3.98
N SER A 46 11.08 0.79 3.40
CA SER A 46 12.32 1.16 4.07
C SER A 46 12.40 2.67 4.30
N PRO A 47 13.19 3.14 5.29
CA PRO A 47 13.50 4.56 5.40
C PRO A 47 14.06 5.10 4.09
N GLY A 48 13.56 6.26 3.66
CA GLY A 48 13.97 6.89 2.41
C GLY A 48 13.30 6.32 1.15
N TYR A 49 12.27 5.51 1.29
CA TYR A 49 11.55 4.95 0.13
C TYR A 49 10.85 6.04 -0.67
N LEU A 50 11.00 5.96 -1.99
CA LEU A 50 10.22 6.70 -2.98
C LEU A 50 9.79 5.73 -4.07
N ALA A 51 8.50 5.66 -4.35
CA ALA A 51 7.97 4.79 -5.40
C ALA A 51 8.58 5.15 -6.77
N ASP A 52 8.83 4.13 -7.59
CA ASP A 52 9.47 4.28 -8.89
C ASP A 52 8.53 4.71 -10.01
N HIS A 53 7.23 4.78 -9.74
CA HIS A 53 6.23 5.17 -10.72
C HIS A 53 4.99 5.77 -10.03
N TRP A 54 4.20 6.49 -10.81
CA TRP A 54 2.90 6.96 -10.41
C TRP A 54 1.88 5.83 -10.57
N CYS A 55 1.08 5.60 -9.54
CA CYS A 55 0.08 4.56 -9.54
C CYS A 55 -1.30 5.16 -9.86
N SER A 56 -2.02 4.55 -10.79
CA SER A 56 -3.40 4.92 -11.09
C SER A 56 -4.41 3.86 -10.65
N LYS A 57 -3.96 2.80 -10.00
CA LYS A 57 -4.83 1.76 -9.47
C LYS A 57 -5.52 2.24 -8.20
N GLY A 58 -6.84 1.98 -8.12
CA GLY A 58 -7.61 2.26 -6.92
C GLY A 58 -7.30 1.32 -5.78
N HIS A 59 -7.34 1.83 -4.55
CA HIS A 59 -7.18 0.99 -3.37
C HIS A 59 -7.65 1.69 -2.10
N ILE A 60 -7.75 0.90 -1.05
CA ILE A 60 -7.92 1.37 0.31
C ILE A 60 -6.61 1.04 1.04
N LEU A 61 -6.02 2.04 1.66
CA LEU A 61 -4.74 1.91 2.33
C LEU A 61 -4.84 2.42 3.76
N PHE A 62 -4.37 1.63 4.70
CA PHE A 62 -4.36 1.96 6.12
C PHE A 62 -2.92 1.91 6.64
N VAL A 63 -2.48 2.96 7.35
CA VAL A 63 -1.14 3.01 7.93
C VAL A 63 -1.14 2.31 9.29
N LEU A 64 -0.32 1.25 9.38
CA LEU A 64 -0.15 0.47 10.61
C LEU A 64 0.94 1.05 11.50
N ASP A 65 2.03 1.53 10.90
CA ASP A 65 3.20 2.03 11.62
C ASP A 65 3.98 3.00 10.74
N GLY A 66 4.75 3.89 11.36
CA GLY A 66 5.56 4.86 10.65
C GLY A 66 4.76 6.04 10.10
N VAL A 67 5.33 6.76 9.16
CA VAL A 67 4.72 7.94 8.53
C VAL A 67 4.80 7.80 7.02
N LEU A 68 3.64 7.84 6.37
CA LEU A 68 3.51 7.79 4.92
C LEU A 68 3.14 9.18 4.39
N HIS A 69 3.88 9.64 3.39
CA HIS A 69 3.43 10.74 2.56
C HIS A 69 2.94 10.19 1.22
N THR A 70 1.78 10.67 0.78
CA THR A 70 1.25 10.34 -0.54
C THR A 70 1.23 11.60 -1.37
N GLU A 71 1.99 11.59 -2.46
CA GLU A 71 2.00 12.67 -3.44
C GLU A 71 0.93 12.40 -4.48
N LEU A 72 0.16 13.44 -4.81
CA LEU A 72 -0.89 13.39 -5.82
C LEU A 72 -0.41 14.09 -7.10
N GLU A 73 -0.91 13.67 -8.24
CA GLU A 73 -0.51 14.21 -9.54
C GLU A 73 -0.83 15.71 -9.70
N ASP A 74 -1.78 16.24 -8.92
CA ASP A 74 -2.15 17.65 -8.91
C ASP A 74 -1.19 18.54 -8.09
N GLY A 75 -0.15 17.94 -7.50
CA GLY A 75 0.83 18.64 -6.67
C GLY A 75 0.54 18.63 -5.18
N HIS A 76 -0.62 18.16 -4.75
CA HIS A 76 -0.91 18.01 -3.32
C HIS A 76 -0.12 16.85 -2.73
N ARG A 77 0.20 16.97 -1.44
CA ARG A 77 0.83 15.93 -0.65
C ARG A 77 0.06 15.78 0.64
N VAL A 78 -0.33 14.56 0.97
CA VAL A 78 -0.98 14.24 2.23
C VAL A 78 -0.05 13.42 3.09
N THR A 79 -0.13 13.60 4.40
CA THR A 79 0.68 12.87 5.38
C THR A 79 -0.26 12.02 6.23
N LEU A 80 0.07 10.73 6.30
CA LEU A 80 -0.69 9.76 7.08
C LEU A 80 0.19 9.20 8.19
N THR A 81 -0.36 9.22 9.40
CA THR A 81 0.23 8.63 10.60
C THR A 81 -0.50 7.34 10.96
N PRO A 82 0.03 6.51 11.88
CA PRO A 82 -0.65 5.27 12.26
C PRO A 82 -2.10 5.50 12.66
N GLY A 83 -3.00 4.67 12.15
CA GLY A 83 -4.43 4.81 12.34
C GLY A 83 -5.15 5.64 11.29
N SER A 84 -4.43 6.21 10.35
CA SER A 84 -5.00 6.96 9.23
C SER A 84 -5.09 6.10 7.97
N SER A 85 -6.03 6.43 7.11
CA SER A 85 -6.22 5.72 5.84
C SER A 85 -6.57 6.69 4.72
N TYR A 86 -6.38 6.24 3.48
CA TYR A 86 -6.96 6.91 2.33
C TYR A 86 -7.61 5.89 1.39
N GLN A 87 -8.46 6.38 0.51
CA GLN A 87 -9.10 5.61 -0.53
C GLN A 87 -9.04 6.38 -1.84
N VAL A 88 -8.92 5.66 -2.95
CA VAL A 88 -8.92 6.23 -4.29
C VAL A 88 -9.49 5.20 -5.26
N ALA A 89 -10.33 5.64 -6.20
CA ALA A 89 -10.87 4.79 -7.24
C ALA A 89 -9.84 4.57 -8.36
N ASP A 90 -10.04 3.51 -9.13
CA ASP A 90 -9.22 3.26 -10.32
C ASP A 90 -9.31 4.47 -11.27
N GLY A 91 -8.15 4.96 -11.71
CA GLY A 91 -8.04 6.04 -12.67
C GLY A 91 -8.44 7.42 -12.17
N ALA A 92 -8.81 7.58 -10.89
CA ALA A 92 -9.32 8.85 -10.38
C ALA A 92 -8.20 9.89 -10.17
N MET A 93 -7.11 9.49 -9.55
CA MET A 93 -6.00 10.38 -9.22
C MET A 93 -4.71 9.56 -9.15
N ALA A 94 -3.76 9.86 -10.00
CA ALA A 94 -2.45 9.21 -9.90
C ALA A 94 -1.73 9.68 -8.63
N HIS A 95 -1.05 8.75 -7.98
CA HIS A 95 -0.45 8.95 -6.67
C HIS A 95 0.81 8.12 -6.53
N ARG A 96 1.69 8.52 -5.62
CA ARG A 96 2.87 7.73 -5.27
C ARG A 96 3.23 7.90 -3.80
N SER A 97 3.83 6.85 -3.24
CA SER A 97 4.24 6.81 -1.84
C SER A 97 5.67 7.30 -1.67
N VAL A 98 5.89 8.04 -0.59
CA VAL A 98 7.20 8.44 -0.13
C VAL A 98 7.22 8.42 1.40
N THR A 99 8.34 8.00 1.97
CA THR A 99 8.55 8.06 3.42
C THR A 99 10.02 8.31 3.72
N GLU A 100 10.31 9.14 4.71
CA GLU A 100 11.68 9.38 5.15
C GLU A 100 12.10 8.37 6.21
N THR A 101 11.20 8.00 7.10
CA THR A 101 11.50 7.18 8.28
C THR A 101 11.07 5.72 8.17
N GLY A 102 10.34 5.38 7.11
CA GLY A 102 9.73 4.07 6.93
C GLY A 102 8.26 4.07 7.29
N ALA A 103 7.53 3.12 6.73
CA ALA A 103 6.11 2.95 7.01
C ALA A 103 5.69 1.51 6.78
N ARG A 104 4.67 1.08 7.49
CA ARG A 104 4.05 -0.22 7.34
C ARG A 104 2.57 -0.04 7.10
N LEU A 105 2.05 -0.70 6.07
CA LEU A 105 0.74 -0.43 5.50
C LEU A 105 -0.07 -1.72 5.32
N PHE A 106 -1.38 -1.57 5.37
CA PHE A 106 -2.33 -2.59 4.94
C PHE A 106 -3.10 -2.03 3.73
N ILE A 107 -3.06 -2.75 2.61
CA ILE A 107 -3.61 -2.28 1.34
C ILE A 107 -4.56 -3.31 0.77
N VAL A 108 -5.74 -2.86 0.35
CA VAL A 108 -6.74 -3.67 -0.35
C VAL A 108 -7.03 -3.05 -1.70
N ASP A 109 -6.85 -3.84 -2.75
CA ASP A 109 -7.18 -3.38 -4.11
C ASP A 109 -7.65 -4.50 -5.05
#